data_0853132d451209ebf918e68f39f56554
#
_entry.id   0853132d451209ebf918e68f39f56554
#
_cell.length_a   1.000
_cell.length_b   1.000
_cell.length_c   1.000
_cell.angle_alpha   90.00
_cell.angle_beta   90.00
_cell.angle_gamma   90.00
#
_symmetry.space_group_name_H-M   'P 1'
#
loop_
_entity.id
_entity.type
_entity.pdbx_description
1 polymer ?
#
loop_
_entity_poly.entity_id
_entity_poly.type
_entity_poly.pdbx_seq_one_letter_code
_entity_poly.pdbx_strand_id
1 'polypeptide(L)'
;MMKLETLHSLKQEKQKQSKALAKSPVDTYEKMIEFIQTQLRTKKFVANYQPVMIKFLLQTGNQSKQQIAQELWKQNDMKRETRFYLGVPVYGVLVNNGVVTKQGNIFSLVLQNITHEEKQSIINEIDSSISRHTEFAKTGYLPLKEAKVKARELAKQYDLKDAKDWGKFAKSNNKPDNIPSNPSAYYKKKKSGEK
;
A
#
# COMPACT_ATOMS: atom_id res chain seq x y z
N MET A 1 -14.03 -43.96 10.69
CA MET A 1 -13.38 -43.00 11.59
C MET A 1 -12.12 -42.31 11.05
N MET A 2 -11.56 -42.69 9.90
CA MET A 2 -10.29 -42.10 9.34
C MET A 2 -10.40 -40.77 8.61
N LYS A 3 -11.57 -40.17 8.37
CA LYS A 3 -11.71 -38.92 7.57
C LYS A 3 -11.57 -37.61 8.34
N LEU A 4 -11.71 -37.61 9.66
CA LEU A 4 -11.64 -36.40 10.48
C LEU A 4 -10.20 -36.01 10.85
N GLU A 5 -9.33 -36.97 11.08
CA GLU A 5 -7.90 -36.74 11.39
C GLU A 5 -7.14 -36.17 10.19
N THR A 6 -7.47 -36.66 8.98
CA THR A 6 -6.85 -36.17 7.72
C THR A 6 -7.22 -34.73 7.42
N LEU A 7 -8.45 -34.29 7.74
CA LEU A 7 -8.89 -32.89 7.57
C LEU A 7 -8.25 -31.95 8.58
N HIS A 8 -7.97 -32.42 9.78
CA HIS A 8 -7.30 -31.62 10.82
C HIS A 8 -5.82 -31.43 10.51
N SER A 9 -5.14 -32.49 10.02
CA SER A 9 -3.77 -32.46 9.56
C SER A 9 -3.59 -31.50 8.37
N LEU A 10 -4.46 -31.57 7.36
CA LEU A 10 -4.44 -30.66 6.20
C LEU A 10 -4.71 -29.21 6.55
N LYS A 11 -5.54 -28.93 7.56
CA LYS A 11 -5.74 -27.57 8.09
C LYS A 11 -4.51 -27.07 8.83
N GLN A 12 -3.84 -27.92 9.60
CA GLN A 12 -2.59 -27.56 10.30
C GLN A 12 -1.42 -27.34 9.33
N GLU A 13 -1.31 -28.14 8.27
CA GLU A 13 -0.32 -27.92 7.22
C GLU A 13 -0.57 -26.64 6.42
N LYS A 14 -1.82 -26.35 6.05
CA LYS A 14 -2.17 -25.07 5.42
C LYS A 14 -1.91 -23.87 6.33
N GLN A 15 -2.14 -23.99 7.64
CA GLN A 15 -1.78 -22.94 8.60
C GLN A 15 -0.26 -22.82 8.80
N LYS A 16 0.50 -23.93 8.75
CA LYS A 16 1.97 -23.88 8.77
C LYS A 16 2.54 -23.31 7.48
N GLN A 17 2.01 -23.64 6.32
CA GLN A 17 2.43 -23.08 5.03
C GLN A 17 2.06 -21.59 4.91
N SER A 18 0.93 -21.14 5.43
CA SER A 18 0.59 -19.72 5.46
C SER A 18 1.45 -18.91 6.44
N LYS A 19 2.00 -19.54 7.50
CA LYS A 19 3.00 -18.93 8.39
C LYS A 19 4.41 -18.93 7.80
N ALA A 20 4.75 -19.87 6.92
CA ALA A 20 6.06 -19.96 6.27
C ALA A 20 6.25 -18.95 5.13
N LEU A 21 5.19 -18.30 4.68
CA LEU A 21 5.22 -17.15 3.76
C LEU A 21 5.24 -15.80 4.52
N ALA A 22 5.85 -15.76 5.69
CA ALA A 22 6.22 -14.48 6.31
C ALA A 22 7.16 -13.79 5.32
N LYS A 23 6.69 -12.70 4.70
CA LYS A 23 7.54 -11.86 3.84
C LYS A 23 8.78 -11.51 4.61
N SER A 24 9.93 -11.51 3.92
CA SER A 24 11.19 -11.07 4.52
C SER A 24 11.00 -9.74 5.24
N PRO A 25 11.53 -9.58 6.45
CA PRO A 25 11.36 -8.35 7.22
C PRO A 25 11.91 -7.15 6.45
N VAL A 26 11.21 -6.00 6.58
CA VAL A 26 11.62 -4.71 6.00
C VAL A 26 12.56 -4.04 7.00
N ASP A 27 13.77 -4.55 7.10
CA ASP A 27 14.78 -4.24 8.12
C ASP A 27 15.89 -3.32 7.64
N THR A 28 15.96 -3.01 6.32
CA THR A 28 16.92 -2.08 5.74
C THR A 28 16.25 -0.90 5.05
N TYR A 29 17.04 0.16 4.81
CA TYR A 29 16.61 1.35 4.08
C TYR A 29 16.05 1.00 2.68
N GLU A 30 16.79 0.19 1.90
CA GLU A 30 16.41 -0.18 0.54
C GLU A 30 15.09 -0.94 0.50
N LYS A 31 14.90 -1.90 1.42
CA LYS A 31 13.65 -2.65 1.53
C LYS A 31 12.47 -1.75 1.92
N MET A 32 12.70 -0.75 2.77
CA MET A 32 11.68 0.22 3.14
C MET A 32 11.29 1.10 1.95
N ILE A 33 12.24 1.60 1.19
CA ILE A 33 11.99 2.37 -0.04
C ILE A 33 11.24 1.51 -1.06
N GLU A 34 11.69 0.27 -1.29
CA GLU A 34 10.99 -0.67 -2.18
C GLU A 34 9.55 -0.92 -1.72
N PHE A 35 9.34 -1.14 -0.41
CA PHE A 35 7.99 -1.34 0.14
C PHE A 35 7.09 -0.12 -0.12
N ILE A 36 7.58 1.09 0.11
CA ILE A 36 6.82 2.32 -0.13
C ILE A 36 6.48 2.46 -1.61
N GLN A 37 7.46 2.27 -2.48
CA GLN A 37 7.30 2.43 -3.93
C GLN A 37 6.42 1.36 -4.56
N THR A 38 6.45 0.13 -4.07
CA THR A 38 5.69 -0.99 -4.65
C THR A 38 4.34 -1.22 -3.99
N GLN A 39 4.29 -1.25 -2.66
CA GLN A 39 3.10 -1.63 -1.93
C GLN A 39 2.19 -0.44 -1.61
N LEU A 40 2.74 0.72 -1.28
CA LEU A 40 1.95 1.90 -0.96
C LEU A 40 1.48 2.62 -2.23
N ARG A 41 2.28 2.60 -3.30
CA ARG A 41 1.97 3.24 -4.56
C ARG A 41 0.86 2.55 -5.35
N THR A 42 0.78 1.22 -5.28
CA THR A 42 -0.16 0.43 -6.12
C THR A 42 -1.58 0.35 -5.57
N LYS A 43 -1.78 0.66 -4.30
CA LYS A 43 -3.10 0.53 -3.66
C LYS A 43 -3.90 1.83 -3.76
N LYS A 44 -4.63 1.98 -4.85
CA LYS A 44 -5.43 3.16 -5.24
C LYS A 44 -6.53 3.61 -4.27
N PHE A 45 -6.83 2.85 -3.21
CA PHE A 45 -7.94 3.12 -2.30
C PHE A 45 -7.65 2.82 -0.83
N VAL A 46 -6.40 2.59 -0.50
CA VAL A 46 -6.08 2.49 0.92
C VAL A 46 -5.99 3.91 1.43
N ALA A 47 -6.90 4.27 2.31
CA ALA A 47 -6.76 5.47 3.12
C ALA A 47 -5.30 5.55 3.58
N ASN A 48 -4.74 6.75 3.67
CA ASN A 48 -3.32 7.02 3.95
C ASN A 48 -2.82 6.45 5.31
N TYR A 49 -3.44 5.39 5.83
CA TYR A 49 -3.16 4.84 7.15
C TYR A 49 -1.78 4.19 7.23
N GLN A 50 -1.36 3.46 6.19
CA GLN A 50 -0.06 2.79 6.19
C GLN A 50 1.09 3.81 6.15
N PRO A 51 1.15 4.75 5.18
CA PRO A 51 2.19 5.75 5.13
C PRO A 51 2.20 6.65 6.38
N VAL A 52 1.04 7.05 6.88
CA VAL A 52 0.93 7.87 8.11
C VAL A 52 1.49 7.10 9.32
N MET A 53 1.14 5.83 9.49
CA MET A 53 1.64 5.02 10.59
C MET A 53 3.16 4.83 10.52
N ILE A 54 3.71 4.54 9.32
CA ILE A 54 5.17 4.39 9.13
C ILE A 54 5.88 5.70 9.47
N LYS A 55 5.41 6.82 8.91
CA LYS A 55 5.98 8.15 9.16
C LYS A 55 5.96 8.50 10.65
N PHE A 56 4.85 8.27 11.32
CA PHE A 56 4.70 8.54 12.74
C PHE A 56 5.69 7.72 13.57
N LEU A 57 5.81 6.40 13.31
CA LEU A 57 6.78 5.54 14.00
C LEU A 57 8.23 5.92 13.70
N LEU A 58 8.55 6.37 12.47
CA LEU A 58 9.89 6.89 12.13
C LEU A 58 10.23 8.13 12.95
N GLN A 59 9.28 9.03 13.15
CA GLN A 59 9.50 10.30 13.82
C GLN A 59 9.56 10.18 15.35
N THR A 60 8.72 9.31 15.92
CA THR A 60 8.46 9.26 17.37
C THR A 60 8.93 7.98 18.05
N GLY A 61 9.37 6.97 17.28
CA GLY A 61 9.75 5.66 17.80
C GLY A 61 8.54 4.77 18.11
N ASN A 62 8.70 3.91 19.11
CA ASN A 62 7.68 2.93 19.50
C ASN A 62 6.43 3.62 20.05
N GLN A 63 5.25 3.21 19.56
CA GLN A 63 3.99 3.83 19.92
C GLN A 63 2.91 2.81 20.25
N SER A 64 2.03 3.16 21.18
CA SER A 64 0.84 2.37 21.49
C SER A 64 -0.20 2.48 20.36
N LYS A 65 -1.05 1.48 20.24
CA LYS A 65 -2.17 1.48 19.30
C LYS A 65 -3.03 2.73 19.41
N GLN A 66 -3.21 3.23 20.65
CA GLN A 66 -4.02 4.42 20.91
C GLN A 66 -3.36 5.70 20.37
N GLN A 67 -2.05 5.87 20.57
CA GLN A 67 -1.30 7.00 20.03
C GLN A 67 -1.31 7.00 18.48
N ILE A 68 -1.14 5.84 17.87
CA ILE A 68 -1.25 5.69 16.42
C ILE A 68 -2.67 6.03 15.94
N ALA A 69 -3.72 5.59 16.64
CA ALA A 69 -5.09 5.92 16.30
C ALA A 69 -5.38 7.43 16.39
N GLN A 70 -4.81 8.12 17.38
CA GLN A 70 -4.90 9.57 17.51
C GLN A 70 -4.20 10.29 16.35
N GLU A 71 -3.03 9.81 15.95
CA GLU A 71 -2.32 10.39 14.80
C GLU A 71 -3.09 10.18 13.49
N LEU A 72 -3.60 8.98 13.26
CA LEU A 72 -4.45 8.70 12.09
C LEU A 72 -5.69 9.59 12.05
N TRP A 73 -6.29 9.87 13.20
CA TRP A 73 -7.43 10.75 13.34
C TRP A 73 -7.09 12.19 12.94
N LYS A 74 -5.99 12.73 13.44
CA LYS A 74 -5.50 14.08 13.07
C LYS A 74 -5.24 14.19 11.57
N GLN A 75 -4.54 13.22 11.00
CA GLN A 75 -4.14 13.23 9.58
C GLN A 75 -5.31 12.98 8.61
N ASN A 76 -6.46 12.54 9.10
CA ASN A 76 -7.67 12.35 8.30
C ASN A 76 -8.75 13.40 8.58
N ASP A 77 -8.36 14.64 8.89
CA ASP A 77 -9.23 15.79 9.10
C ASP A 77 -10.30 15.56 10.19
N MET A 78 -10.01 14.70 11.16
CA MET A 78 -10.91 14.40 12.29
C MET A 78 -12.32 13.92 11.86
N LYS A 79 -12.44 13.36 10.65
CA LYS A 79 -13.73 13.00 10.04
C LYS A 79 -14.50 11.90 10.75
N ARG A 80 -13.84 11.11 11.58
CA ARG A 80 -14.42 10.02 12.34
C ARG A 80 -13.92 10.06 13.77
N GLU A 81 -14.61 9.41 14.69
CA GLU A 81 -14.13 9.28 16.08
C GLU A 81 -12.80 8.51 16.13
N THR A 82 -11.94 8.86 17.09
CA THR A 82 -10.66 8.18 17.30
C THR A 82 -10.83 6.66 17.46
N ARG A 83 -11.94 6.22 18.09
CA ARG A 83 -12.28 4.80 18.25
C ARG A 83 -12.35 4.03 16.93
N PHE A 84 -12.78 4.67 15.83
CA PHE A 84 -12.79 4.06 14.50
C PHE A 84 -11.39 3.63 14.08
N TYR A 85 -10.38 4.46 14.36
CA TYR A 85 -9.00 4.19 13.94
C TYR A 85 -8.32 3.07 14.73
N LEU A 86 -8.87 2.66 15.86
CA LEU A 86 -8.43 1.46 16.58
C LEU A 86 -8.78 0.16 15.82
N GLY A 87 -9.82 0.18 15.01
CA GLY A 87 -10.29 -0.98 14.24
C GLY A 87 -9.72 -1.10 12.82
N VAL A 88 -8.97 -0.09 12.32
CA VAL A 88 -8.49 -0.10 10.94
C VAL A 88 -7.49 -1.24 10.67
N PRO A 89 -7.51 -1.83 9.45
CA PRO A 89 -6.67 -2.98 9.11
C PRO A 89 -5.16 -2.72 9.09
N VAL A 90 -4.72 -1.44 9.10
CA VAL A 90 -3.31 -1.07 8.95
C VAL A 90 -2.38 -1.78 9.93
N TYR A 91 -2.83 -1.98 11.16
CA TYR A 91 -2.03 -2.64 12.20
C TYR A 91 -1.62 -4.07 11.79
N GLY A 92 -2.58 -4.88 11.33
CA GLY A 92 -2.31 -6.23 10.84
C GLY A 92 -1.57 -6.24 9.52
N VAL A 93 -1.90 -5.33 8.61
CA VAL A 93 -1.26 -5.26 7.29
C VAL A 93 0.22 -4.98 7.39
N LEU A 94 0.65 -4.01 8.20
CA LEU A 94 2.07 -3.68 8.35
C LEU A 94 2.84 -4.77 9.10
N VAL A 95 2.22 -5.42 10.09
CA VAL A 95 2.82 -6.58 10.78
C VAL A 95 3.00 -7.75 9.80
N ASN A 96 1.97 -8.09 9.02
CA ASN A 96 2.01 -9.20 8.05
C ASN A 96 2.97 -8.95 6.88
N ASN A 97 3.29 -7.68 6.59
CA ASN A 97 4.30 -7.31 5.60
C ASN A 97 5.72 -7.19 6.19
N GLY A 98 5.91 -7.47 7.47
CA GLY A 98 7.23 -7.40 8.11
C GLY A 98 7.78 -5.98 8.25
N VAL A 99 6.93 -4.95 8.17
CA VAL A 99 7.33 -3.53 8.32
C VAL A 99 7.36 -3.12 9.79
N VAL A 100 6.43 -3.69 10.57
CA VAL A 100 6.20 -3.34 11.97
C VAL A 100 6.14 -4.62 12.79
N THR A 101 6.74 -4.60 13.97
CA THR A 101 6.53 -5.60 15.01
C THR A 101 5.47 -5.11 16.01
N LYS A 102 4.83 -6.08 16.68
CA LYS A 102 3.85 -5.81 17.74
C LYS A 102 4.21 -6.61 18.98
N GLN A 103 4.39 -5.92 20.09
CA GLN A 103 4.54 -6.52 21.43
C GLN A 103 3.43 -5.99 22.35
N GLY A 104 2.49 -6.85 22.69
CA GLY A 104 1.28 -6.42 23.43
C GLY A 104 0.51 -5.34 22.64
N ASN A 105 0.50 -4.12 23.18
CA ASN A 105 -0.18 -2.98 22.56
C ASN A 105 0.78 -1.96 21.92
N ILE A 106 2.08 -2.25 21.92
CA ILE A 106 3.13 -1.40 21.34
C ILE A 106 3.50 -1.87 19.95
N PHE A 107 3.68 -0.92 19.04
CA PHE A 107 4.11 -1.10 17.67
C PHE A 107 5.46 -0.42 17.45
N SER A 108 6.35 -1.11 16.76
CA SER A 108 7.72 -0.66 16.48
C SER A 108 8.06 -0.97 15.04
N LEU A 109 8.82 -0.10 14.37
CA LEU A 109 9.37 -0.44 13.06
C LEU A 109 10.38 -1.58 13.20
N VAL A 110 10.42 -2.46 12.21
CA VAL A 110 11.46 -3.49 12.08
C VAL A 110 12.78 -2.86 11.65
N LEU A 111 12.68 -1.79 10.87
CA LEU A 111 13.81 -1.00 10.38
C LEU A 111 14.63 -0.42 11.54
N GLN A 112 15.93 -0.70 11.56
CA GLN A 112 16.88 -0.25 12.58
C GLN A 112 18.15 0.30 11.93
N ASN A 113 18.95 1.04 12.71
CA ASN A 113 20.29 1.51 12.32
C ASN A 113 20.33 2.32 11.01
N ILE A 114 19.31 3.16 10.77
CA ILE A 114 19.30 4.09 9.63
C ILE A 114 19.93 5.42 10.02
N THR A 115 20.60 6.06 9.08
CA THR A 115 21.14 7.41 9.24
C THR A 115 20.03 8.45 9.27
N HIS A 116 20.38 9.68 9.65
CA HIS A 116 19.43 10.80 9.61
C HIS A 116 18.98 11.11 8.16
N GLU A 117 19.89 11.03 7.21
CA GLU A 117 19.65 11.26 5.78
C GLU A 117 18.70 10.19 5.21
N GLU A 118 18.93 8.92 5.53
CA GLU A 118 18.04 7.81 5.12
C GLU A 118 16.64 7.97 5.70
N LYS A 119 16.54 8.32 6.98
CA LYS A 119 15.27 8.61 7.64
C LYS A 119 14.52 9.73 6.93
N GLN A 120 15.20 10.83 6.60
CA GLN A 120 14.60 11.96 5.89
C GLN A 120 14.17 11.56 4.47
N SER A 121 14.97 10.77 3.79
CA SER A 121 14.65 10.24 2.45
C SER A 121 13.38 9.38 2.48
N ILE A 122 13.23 8.49 3.46
CA ILE A 122 12.02 7.69 3.65
C ILE A 122 10.79 8.59 3.89
N ILE A 123 10.92 9.61 4.74
CA ILE A 123 9.84 10.56 5.02
C ILE A 123 9.41 11.29 3.74
N ASN A 124 10.36 11.76 2.94
CA ASN A 124 10.10 12.44 1.67
C ASN A 124 9.35 11.54 0.67
N GLU A 125 9.73 10.25 0.57
CA GLU A 125 9.04 9.29 -0.30
C GLU A 125 7.61 8.99 0.20
N ILE A 126 7.42 8.93 1.52
CA ILE A 126 6.08 8.79 2.13
C ILE A 126 5.22 10.02 1.81
N ASP A 127 5.74 11.23 1.99
CA ASP A 127 5.00 12.47 1.71
C ASP A 127 4.65 12.61 0.23
N SER A 128 5.57 12.23 -0.64
CA SER A 128 5.30 12.12 -2.08
C SER A 128 4.18 11.11 -2.38
N SER A 129 4.17 9.97 -1.70
CA SER A 129 3.11 8.96 -1.83
C SER A 129 1.75 9.50 -1.36
N ILE A 130 1.69 10.16 -0.20
CA ILE A 130 0.48 10.77 0.34
C ILE A 130 -0.06 11.85 -0.61
N SER A 131 0.82 12.72 -1.12
CA SER A 131 0.45 13.80 -2.05
C SER A 131 -0.15 13.24 -3.34
N ARG A 132 0.45 12.20 -3.92
CA ARG A 132 -0.08 11.50 -5.11
C ARG A 132 -1.47 10.93 -4.86
N HIS A 133 -1.70 10.31 -3.69
CA HIS A 133 -3.01 9.77 -3.34
C HIS A 133 -4.07 10.86 -3.15
N THR A 134 -3.68 11.98 -2.53
CA THR A 134 -4.57 13.12 -2.30
C THR A 134 -4.97 13.78 -3.62
N GLU A 135 -4.00 13.97 -4.53
CA GLU A 135 -4.27 14.51 -5.86
C GLU A 135 -5.17 13.57 -6.66
N PHE A 136 -4.88 12.26 -6.65
CA PHE A 136 -5.73 11.28 -7.31
C PHE A 136 -7.15 11.24 -6.73
N ALA A 137 -7.32 11.38 -5.43
CA ALA A 137 -8.64 11.45 -4.79
C ALA A 137 -9.45 12.68 -5.25
N LYS A 138 -8.79 13.79 -5.56
CA LYS A 138 -9.42 15.02 -6.08
C LYS A 138 -9.73 14.93 -7.58
N THR A 139 -8.79 14.44 -8.38
CA THR A 139 -8.87 14.48 -9.85
C THR A 139 -9.43 13.19 -10.45
N GLY A 140 -9.25 12.06 -9.77
CA GLY A 140 -9.61 10.74 -10.29
C GLY A 140 -8.83 10.35 -11.55
N TYR A 141 -9.44 9.47 -12.35
CA TYR A 141 -8.89 9.10 -13.64
C TYR A 141 -9.16 10.16 -14.70
N LEU A 142 -8.19 10.37 -15.57
CA LEU A 142 -8.33 11.26 -16.73
C LEU A 142 -9.59 10.93 -17.53
N PRO A 143 -10.23 11.93 -18.17
CA PRO A 143 -11.25 11.69 -19.17
C PRO A 143 -10.75 10.77 -20.28
N LEU A 144 -11.65 9.96 -20.89
CA LEU A 144 -11.27 8.95 -21.89
C LEU A 144 -10.40 9.49 -23.03
N LYS A 145 -10.70 10.71 -23.50
CA LYS A 145 -9.94 11.35 -24.60
C LYS A 145 -8.50 11.61 -24.17
N GLU A 146 -8.30 12.23 -23.03
CA GLU A 146 -6.98 12.55 -22.47
C GLU A 146 -6.21 11.30 -22.09
N ALA A 147 -6.88 10.32 -21.46
CA ALA A 147 -6.26 9.03 -21.13
C ALA A 147 -5.75 8.29 -22.36
N LYS A 148 -6.47 8.35 -23.50
CA LYS A 148 -6.01 7.76 -24.76
C LYS A 148 -4.76 8.45 -25.33
N VAL A 149 -4.71 9.77 -25.27
CA VAL A 149 -3.52 10.54 -25.71
C VAL A 149 -2.33 10.16 -24.85
N LYS A 150 -2.49 10.25 -23.53
CA LYS A 150 -1.43 9.95 -22.58
C LYS A 150 -0.94 8.50 -22.66
N ALA A 151 -1.86 7.54 -22.84
CA ALA A 151 -1.49 6.13 -23.02
C ALA A 151 -0.65 5.90 -24.30
N ARG A 152 -0.95 6.62 -25.39
CA ARG A 152 -0.15 6.54 -26.64
C ARG A 152 1.23 7.15 -26.48
N GLU A 153 1.35 8.27 -25.77
CA GLU A 153 2.64 8.88 -25.45
C GLU A 153 3.51 7.90 -24.64
N LEU A 154 2.93 7.30 -23.59
CA LEU A 154 3.62 6.32 -22.76
C LEU A 154 4.01 5.06 -23.55
N ALA A 155 3.12 4.59 -24.45
CA ALA A 155 3.44 3.45 -25.29
C ALA A 155 4.65 3.73 -26.20
N LYS A 156 4.75 4.94 -26.75
CA LYS A 156 5.94 5.36 -27.54
C LYS A 156 7.18 5.50 -26.65
N GLN A 157 7.05 6.15 -25.51
CA GLN A 157 8.16 6.42 -24.58
C GLN A 157 8.79 5.14 -24.03
N TYR A 158 7.99 4.10 -23.79
CA TYR A 158 8.41 2.84 -23.16
C TYR A 158 8.39 1.65 -24.14
N ASP A 159 8.28 1.89 -25.47
CA ASP A 159 8.21 0.87 -26.53
C ASP A 159 7.20 -0.27 -26.25
N LEU A 160 6.00 0.11 -25.78
CA LEU A 160 4.94 -0.86 -25.47
C LEU A 160 4.22 -1.25 -26.76
N LYS A 161 4.36 -2.49 -27.19
CA LYS A 161 3.87 -2.97 -28.51
C LYS A 161 2.44 -3.50 -28.43
N ASP A 162 2.04 -4.08 -27.31
CA ASP A 162 0.76 -4.75 -27.17
C ASP A 162 0.14 -4.60 -25.78
N ALA A 163 -1.03 -5.25 -25.59
CA ALA A 163 -1.75 -5.25 -24.31
C ALA A 163 -0.99 -5.98 -23.19
N LYS A 164 -0.11 -6.94 -23.51
CA LYS A 164 0.69 -7.67 -22.54
C LYS A 164 1.81 -6.78 -21.99
N ASP A 165 2.46 -6.00 -22.87
CA ASP A 165 3.46 -5.02 -22.47
C ASP A 165 2.82 -3.91 -21.63
N TRP A 166 1.64 -3.42 -22.03
CA TRP A 166 0.87 -2.51 -21.19
C TRP A 166 0.55 -3.11 -19.82
N GLY A 167 0.18 -4.39 -19.75
CA GLY A 167 -0.10 -5.10 -18.51
C GLY A 167 1.11 -5.16 -17.56
N LYS A 168 2.32 -5.33 -18.08
CA LYS A 168 3.58 -5.27 -17.32
C LYS A 168 3.87 -3.83 -16.86
N PHE A 169 3.80 -2.87 -17.79
CA PHE A 169 3.99 -1.45 -17.52
C PHE A 169 2.99 -0.93 -16.51
N ALA A 170 1.74 -1.35 -16.56
CA ALA A 170 0.71 -0.95 -15.61
C ALA A 170 0.98 -1.38 -14.16
N LYS A 171 1.85 -2.38 -13.96
CA LYS A 171 2.33 -2.83 -12.65
C LYS A 171 3.61 -2.12 -12.21
N SER A 172 4.29 -1.44 -13.12
CA SER A 172 5.52 -0.69 -12.83
C SER A 172 5.22 0.66 -12.16
N ASN A 173 6.26 1.23 -11.54
CA ASN A 173 6.20 2.55 -10.94
C ASN A 173 6.15 3.71 -11.96
N ASN A 174 6.33 3.42 -13.24
CA ASN A 174 6.39 4.43 -14.31
C ASN A 174 5.01 4.83 -14.84
N LYS A 175 3.97 4.03 -14.53
CA LYS A 175 2.60 4.35 -14.96
C LYS A 175 2.00 5.46 -14.09
N PRO A 176 1.50 6.56 -14.68
CA PRO A 176 0.78 7.61 -13.95
C PRO A 176 -0.47 7.06 -13.26
N ASP A 177 -0.74 7.53 -12.04
CA ASP A 177 -1.85 7.05 -11.22
C ASP A 177 -3.22 7.42 -11.80
N ASN A 178 -3.31 8.54 -12.51
CA ASN A 178 -4.53 9.01 -13.16
C ASN A 178 -4.90 8.26 -14.45
N ILE A 179 -4.16 7.22 -14.83
CA ILE A 179 -4.51 6.30 -15.92
C ILE A 179 -4.92 4.95 -15.31
N PRO A 180 -6.09 4.38 -15.64
CA PRO A 180 -6.48 3.06 -15.16
C PRO A 180 -5.49 1.98 -15.61
N SER A 181 -5.25 0.96 -14.78
CA SER A 181 -4.38 -0.18 -15.16
C SER A 181 -4.96 -0.99 -16.32
N ASN A 182 -6.30 -1.04 -16.42
CA ASN A 182 -7.02 -1.56 -17.57
C ASN A 182 -7.99 -0.48 -18.11
N PRO A 183 -7.53 0.43 -18.98
CA PRO A 183 -8.34 1.52 -19.48
C PRO A 183 -9.59 1.05 -20.23
N SER A 184 -9.46 -0.02 -21.03
CA SER A 184 -10.59 -0.55 -21.82
C SER A 184 -11.73 -1.03 -20.94
N ALA A 185 -11.44 -1.81 -19.90
CA ALA A 185 -12.46 -2.28 -18.97
C ALA A 185 -13.08 -1.13 -18.14
N TYR A 186 -12.24 -0.21 -17.66
CA TYR A 186 -12.71 0.92 -16.85
C TYR A 186 -13.69 1.82 -17.61
N TYR A 187 -13.32 2.23 -18.84
CA TYR A 187 -14.16 3.17 -19.61
C TYR A 187 -15.37 2.49 -20.27
N LYS A 188 -15.34 1.16 -20.49
CA LYS A 188 -16.55 0.40 -20.89
C LYS A 188 -17.58 0.40 -19.77
N LYS A 189 -17.22 0.05 -18.55
CA LYS A 189 -18.12 0.08 -17.38
C LYS A 189 -18.72 1.46 -17.15
N LYS A 190 -17.93 2.53 -17.29
CA LYS A 190 -18.42 3.89 -17.13
C LYS A 190 -19.44 4.31 -18.23
N LYS A 191 -19.37 3.70 -19.44
CA LYS A 191 -20.34 3.91 -20.51
C LYS A 191 -21.66 3.15 -20.28
N SER A 192 -21.61 1.96 -19.67
CA SER A 192 -22.80 1.13 -19.38
C SER A 192 -23.59 1.58 -18.15
N GLY A 193 -23.14 2.62 -17.42
CA GLY A 193 -23.84 3.10 -16.22
C GLY A 193 -23.73 2.18 -15.00
N GLU A 194 -22.97 1.09 -15.08
CA GLU A 194 -22.68 0.24 -13.93
C GLU A 194 -21.73 0.96 -12.96
N LYS A 195 -22.27 1.28 -11.76
CA LYS A 195 -21.51 1.81 -10.61
C LYS A 195 -20.72 0.73 -9.89
#